data_1c95c0fcb797d3b6070bd8009a7c5469
#
_entry.id   1c95c0fcb797d3b6070bd8009a7c5469
#
_cell.length_a   1.000
_cell.length_b   1.000
_cell.length_c   1.000
_cell.angle_alpha   90.00
_cell.angle_beta   90.00
_cell.angle_gamma   90.00
#
_symmetry.space_group_name_H-M   'P 1'
#
loop_
_entity.id
_entity.type
_entity.pdbx_description
1 polymer ?
#
loop_
_entity_poly.entity_id
_entity_poly.type
_entity_poly.pdbx_seq_one_letter_code
_entity_poly.pdbx_strand_id
1 'polypeptide(L)'
;MTVKDNKSNTGMPITLLIYAVFAVCVILTLLAGAGAYRRIAERDAETYNGRTAMQYVATKVRSAKSPEEISLADVGSVRALRIEEDGYSTYVYCHDGWLKELYVEDGVKLRPEAGEKLIEAGSLTFELQNGLLKYSVVTTGGNTRNGILSVRGGEVAA
;
A
#
# COMPACT_ATOMS: atom_id res chain seq x y z
N MET A 1 19.82 -74.33 34.42
CA MET A 1 19.98 -73.77 33.05
C MET A 1 18.88 -72.76 32.86
N THR A 2 19.16 -71.47 33.21
CA THR A 2 18.19 -70.37 33.22
C THR A 2 18.23 -69.69 31.86
N VAL A 3 17.14 -69.86 31.08
CA VAL A 3 16.95 -69.15 29.82
C VAL A 3 16.60 -67.72 30.15
N LYS A 4 17.51 -66.81 29.88
CA LYS A 4 17.32 -65.37 30.04
C LYS A 4 16.47 -64.88 28.88
N ASP A 5 15.16 -64.69 29.09
CA ASP A 5 14.26 -64.07 28.18
C ASP A 5 14.71 -62.64 27.89
N ASN A 6 15.38 -62.45 26.79
CA ASN A 6 15.79 -61.14 26.26
C ASN A 6 14.59 -60.57 25.47
N LYS A 7 13.54 -60.11 26.20
CA LYS A 7 12.49 -59.29 25.62
C LYS A 7 13.11 -58.00 25.15
N SER A 8 13.52 -57.99 23.88
CA SER A 8 13.96 -56.79 23.23
C SER A 8 12.84 -55.76 23.27
N ASN A 9 13.04 -54.69 24.04
CA ASN A 9 12.11 -53.59 24.27
C ASN A 9 12.00 -52.72 23.02
N THR A 10 11.70 -53.34 21.86
CA THR A 10 11.64 -52.73 20.55
C THR A 10 10.42 -51.82 20.38
N GLY A 11 9.43 -51.90 21.25
CA GLY A 11 8.25 -51.05 21.20
C GLY A 11 8.50 -49.61 21.58
N MET A 12 9.43 -49.36 22.52
CA MET A 12 9.76 -48.00 22.99
C MET A 12 10.35 -47.10 21.92
N PRO A 13 11.36 -47.53 21.13
CA PRO A 13 11.92 -46.67 20.06
C PRO A 13 10.92 -46.45 18.90
N ILE A 14 10.07 -47.42 18.63
CA ILE A 14 9.03 -47.26 17.57
C ILE A 14 8.00 -46.20 17.97
N THR A 15 7.56 -46.22 19.22
CA THR A 15 6.62 -45.23 19.74
C THR A 15 7.21 -43.80 19.71
N LEU A 16 8.47 -43.66 20.14
CA LEU A 16 9.19 -42.38 20.05
C LEU A 16 9.32 -41.87 18.61
N LEU A 17 9.61 -42.75 17.66
CA LEU A 17 9.71 -42.41 16.27
C LEU A 17 8.36 -41.89 15.71
N ILE A 18 7.26 -42.52 16.05
CA ILE A 18 5.90 -42.09 15.66
C ILE A 18 5.61 -40.68 16.20
N TYR A 19 5.90 -40.43 17.48
CA TYR A 19 5.72 -39.10 18.08
C TYR A 19 6.60 -38.05 17.42
N ALA A 20 7.84 -38.39 17.09
CA ALA A 20 8.75 -37.47 16.39
C ALA A 20 8.21 -37.11 15.01
N VAL A 21 7.77 -38.09 14.22
CA VAL A 21 7.16 -37.86 12.91
C VAL A 21 5.89 -37.01 13.04
N PHE A 22 5.03 -37.30 13.98
CA PHE A 22 3.83 -36.52 14.23
C PHE A 22 4.17 -35.06 14.57
N ALA A 23 5.12 -34.82 15.49
CA ALA A 23 5.55 -33.48 15.85
C ALA A 23 6.09 -32.70 14.65
N VAL A 24 6.89 -33.33 13.79
CA VAL A 24 7.41 -32.71 12.55
C VAL A 24 6.26 -32.36 11.60
N CYS A 25 5.28 -33.27 11.41
CA CYS A 25 4.11 -32.99 10.57
C CYS A 25 3.30 -31.79 11.08
N VAL A 26 3.08 -31.68 12.37
CA VAL A 26 2.37 -30.55 12.99
C VAL A 26 3.13 -29.24 12.75
N ILE A 27 4.45 -29.23 12.98
CA ILE A 27 5.29 -28.04 12.76
C ILE A 27 5.23 -27.62 11.27
N LEU A 28 5.38 -28.55 10.34
CA LEU A 28 5.33 -28.25 8.90
C LEU A 28 3.96 -27.69 8.49
N THR A 29 2.87 -28.22 9.04
CA THR A 29 1.52 -27.74 8.76
C THR A 29 1.31 -26.32 9.29
N LEU A 30 1.80 -26.02 10.51
CA LEU A 30 1.74 -24.67 11.07
C LEU A 30 2.57 -23.66 10.27
N LEU A 31 3.78 -24.03 9.85
CA LEU A 31 4.64 -23.18 9.03
C LEU A 31 4.00 -22.89 7.65
N ALA A 32 3.43 -23.91 7.02
CA ALA A 32 2.73 -23.74 5.74
C ALA A 32 1.51 -22.82 5.88
N GLY A 33 0.72 -22.99 6.94
CA GLY A 33 -0.44 -22.15 7.25
C GLY A 33 -0.07 -20.71 7.55
N ALA A 34 0.98 -20.48 8.33
CA ALA A 34 1.49 -19.13 8.62
C ALA A 34 1.97 -18.41 7.35
N GLY A 35 2.64 -19.12 6.43
CA GLY A 35 3.09 -18.57 5.15
C GLY A 35 1.93 -18.16 4.23
N ALA A 36 0.87 -18.97 4.19
CA ALA A 36 -0.33 -18.67 3.42
C ALA A 36 -1.06 -17.44 3.99
N TYR A 37 -1.20 -17.35 5.30
CA TYR A 37 -1.84 -16.22 5.98
C TYR A 37 -1.11 -14.89 5.71
N ARG A 38 0.23 -14.89 5.81
CA ARG A 38 1.02 -13.68 5.50
C ARG A 38 0.80 -13.17 4.09
N ARG A 39 0.79 -14.05 3.10
CA ARG A 39 0.55 -13.68 1.69
C ARG A 39 -0.84 -13.08 1.46
N ILE A 40 -1.86 -13.58 2.15
CA ILE A 40 -3.22 -13.04 2.08
C ILE A 40 -3.25 -11.66 2.72
N ALA A 41 -2.69 -11.51 3.92
CA ALA A 41 -2.65 -10.23 4.63
C ALA A 41 -1.91 -9.14 3.85
N GLU A 42 -0.79 -9.48 3.19
CA GLU A 42 -0.02 -8.56 2.34
C GLU A 42 -0.85 -8.10 1.13
N ARG A 43 -1.54 -9.02 0.43
CA ARG A 43 -2.41 -8.68 -0.70
C ARG A 43 -3.61 -7.82 -0.29
N ASP A 44 -4.20 -8.10 0.85
CA ASP A 44 -5.31 -7.32 1.37
C ASP A 44 -4.87 -5.90 1.73
N ALA A 45 -3.71 -5.74 2.38
CA ALA A 45 -3.13 -4.45 2.68
C ALA A 45 -2.82 -3.63 1.41
N GLU A 46 -2.22 -4.25 0.39
CA GLU A 46 -1.96 -3.61 -0.90
C GLU A 46 -3.25 -3.15 -1.60
N THR A 47 -4.27 -4.00 -1.60
CA THR A 47 -5.56 -3.68 -2.20
C THR A 47 -6.23 -2.52 -1.47
N TYR A 48 -6.15 -2.51 -0.15
CA TYR A 48 -6.68 -1.44 0.70
C TYR A 48 -5.92 -0.13 0.46
N ASN A 49 -4.59 -0.16 0.48
CA ASN A 49 -3.74 1.02 0.26
C ASN A 49 -3.99 1.63 -1.12
N GLY A 50 -4.07 0.82 -2.17
CA GLY A 50 -4.36 1.29 -3.52
C GLY A 50 -5.74 1.96 -3.63
N ARG A 51 -6.78 1.41 -3.01
CA ARG A 51 -8.12 2.01 -2.96
C ARG A 51 -8.11 3.32 -2.19
N THR A 52 -7.49 3.32 -1.02
CA THR A 52 -7.45 4.48 -0.14
C THR A 52 -6.69 5.63 -0.79
N ALA A 53 -5.56 5.35 -1.45
CA ALA A 53 -4.80 6.36 -2.20
C ALA A 53 -5.63 6.97 -3.35
N MET A 54 -6.35 6.15 -4.12
CA MET A 54 -7.25 6.63 -5.17
C MET A 54 -8.35 7.52 -4.62
N GLN A 55 -9.00 7.09 -3.53
CA GLN A 55 -10.06 7.85 -2.87
C GLN A 55 -9.55 9.15 -2.26
N TYR A 56 -8.35 9.11 -1.67
CA TYR A 56 -7.72 10.29 -1.10
C TYR A 56 -7.50 11.39 -2.15
N VAL A 57 -6.88 11.04 -3.28
CA VAL A 57 -6.70 11.97 -4.40
C VAL A 57 -8.05 12.52 -4.88
N ALA A 58 -9.04 11.64 -5.08
CA ALA A 58 -10.37 12.06 -5.52
C ALA A 58 -11.05 13.02 -4.53
N THR A 59 -10.90 12.77 -3.23
CA THR A 59 -11.47 13.64 -2.19
C THR A 59 -10.78 15.00 -2.18
N LYS A 60 -9.45 15.05 -2.29
CA LYS A 60 -8.69 16.30 -2.35
C LYS A 60 -9.07 17.14 -3.59
N VAL A 61 -9.19 16.51 -4.75
CA VAL A 61 -9.64 17.20 -5.97
C VAL A 61 -11.06 17.76 -5.83
N ARG A 62 -11.96 17.02 -5.19
CA ARG A 62 -13.34 17.47 -4.96
C ARG A 62 -13.47 18.53 -3.88
N SER A 63 -12.51 18.66 -2.98
CA SER A 63 -12.52 19.70 -1.95
C SER A 63 -12.10 21.07 -2.48
N ALA A 64 -11.47 21.14 -3.65
CA ALA A 64 -11.16 22.40 -4.31
C ALA A 64 -12.46 23.15 -4.67
N LYS A 65 -12.47 24.44 -4.40
CA LYS A 65 -13.63 25.32 -4.62
C LYS A 65 -13.79 25.69 -6.09
N SER A 66 -12.66 25.74 -6.82
CA SER A 66 -12.59 26.15 -8.22
C SER A 66 -11.66 25.23 -9.01
N PRO A 67 -11.96 24.97 -10.30
CA PRO A 67 -11.04 24.26 -11.20
C PRO A 67 -9.67 24.90 -11.33
N GLU A 68 -9.61 26.22 -11.19
CA GLU A 68 -8.39 27.03 -11.33
C GLU A 68 -7.40 26.80 -10.17
N GLU A 69 -7.90 26.35 -9.01
CA GLU A 69 -7.08 25.99 -7.85
C GLU A 69 -6.27 24.73 -8.07
N ILE A 70 -6.64 23.90 -9.07
CA ILE A 70 -6.01 22.61 -9.33
C ILE A 70 -5.01 22.73 -10.46
N SER A 71 -3.76 22.42 -10.15
CA SER A 71 -2.66 22.44 -11.11
C SER A 71 -1.67 21.30 -10.85
N LEU A 72 -0.75 21.09 -11.78
CA LEU A 72 0.37 20.17 -11.59
C LEU A 72 1.64 21.00 -11.35
N ALA A 73 2.38 20.64 -10.31
CA ALA A 73 3.63 21.30 -9.95
C ALA A 73 4.70 20.26 -9.62
N ASP A 74 5.94 20.69 -9.50
CA ASP A 74 7.04 19.81 -9.13
C ASP A 74 7.50 20.13 -7.71
N VAL A 75 7.54 19.09 -6.86
CA VAL A 75 8.11 19.12 -5.51
C VAL A 75 9.50 18.50 -5.60
N GLY A 76 10.52 19.33 -5.75
CA GLY A 76 11.86 18.87 -6.10
C GLY A 76 11.90 18.18 -7.46
N SER A 77 12.16 16.89 -7.48
CA SER A 77 12.18 16.05 -8.70
C SER A 77 10.89 15.26 -8.93
N VAL A 78 9.87 15.44 -8.09
CA VAL A 78 8.65 14.63 -8.10
C VAL A 78 7.46 15.45 -8.58
N ARG A 79 6.72 14.92 -9.54
CA ARG A 79 5.48 15.53 -10.01
C ARG A 79 4.39 15.39 -8.97
N ALA A 80 3.72 16.48 -8.63
CA ALA A 80 2.69 16.60 -7.63
C ALA A 80 1.39 17.22 -8.17
N LEU A 81 0.28 16.82 -7.60
CA LEU A 81 -0.97 17.55 -7.70
C LEU A 81 -0.92 18.70 -6.71
N ARG A 82 -1.07 19.95 -7.19
CA ARG A 82 -1.16 21.16 -6.39
C ARG A 82 -2.60 21.62 -6.33
N ILE A 83 -3.05 21.91 -5.12
CA ILE A 83 -4.34 22.55 -4.85
C ILE A 83 -4.04 23.83 -4.06
N GLU A 84 -4.38 24.96 -4.65
CA GLU A 84 -4.14 26.29 -4.09
C GLU A 84 -5.37 26.78 -3.35
N GLU A 85 -5.20 27.32 -2.14
CA GLU A 85 -6.29 27.84 -1.32
C GLU A 85 -5.79 29.00 -0.45
N ASP A 86 -6.29 30.20 -0.71
CA ASP A 86 -6.10 31.39 0.12
C ASP A 86 -4.61 31.70 0.50
N GLY A 87 -3.68 31.55 -0.48
CA GLY A 87 -2.25 31.83 -0.29
C GLY A 87 -1.46 30.65 0.29
N TYR A 88 -2.10 29.49 0.41
CA TYR A 88 -1.48 28.22 0.77
C TYR A 88 -1.68 27.20 -0.34
N SER A 89 -0.78 26.25 -0.43
CA SER A 89 -0.88 25.17 -1.39
C SER A 89 -0.72 23.80 -0.73
N THR A 90 -1.62 22.89 -1.09
CA THR A 90 -1.52 21.47 -0.75
C THR A 90 -0.92 20.73 -1.92
N TYR A 91 0.17 20.02 -1.70
CA TYR A 91 0.82 19.15 -2.67
C TYR A 91 0.60 17.70 -2.33
N VAL A 92 0.08 16.92 -3.28
CA VAL A 92 -0.10 15.46 -3.14
C VAL A 92 0.83 14.79 -4.15
N TYR A 93 1.73 13.94 -3.66
CA TYR A 93 2.76 13.27 -4.47
C TYR A 93 3.19 11.94 -3.84
N CYS A 94 3.95 11.14 -4.58
CA CYS A 94 4.56 9.92 -4.07
C CYS A 94 6.08 10.10 -3.97
N HIS A 95 6.64 9.82 -2.79
CA HIS A 95 8.08 9.86 -2.55
C HIS A 95 8.48 8.81 -1.52
N ASP A 96 9.58 8.07 -1.78
CA ASP A 96 10.11 7.00 -0.93
C ASP A 96 9.08 5.93 -0.54
N GLY A 97 8.25 5.50 -1.50
CA GLY A 97 7.27 4.44 -1.27
C GLY A 97 6.04 4.88 -0.48
N TRP A 98 5.81 6.20 -0.36
CA TRP A 98 4.68 6.78 0.35
C TRP A 98 3.97 7.84 -0.49
N LEU A 99 2.66 7.77 -0.52
CA LEU A 99 1.84 8.94 -0.84
C LEU A 99 1.98 9.93 0.31
N LYS A 100 2.40 11.14 -0.04
CA LYS A 100 2.64 12.23 0.91
C LYS A 100 1.77 13.44 0.60
N GLU A 101 1.46 14.19 1.64
CA GLU A 101 0.85 15.50 1.56
C GLU A 101 1.79 16.55 2.15
N LEU A 102 1.94 17.65 1.47
CA LEU A 102 2.69 18.81 1.95
C LEU A 102 1.79 20.03 1.85
N TYR A 103 1.45 20.62 2.99
CA TYR A 103 0.71 21.88 3.08
C TYR A 103 1.65 23.01 3.49
N VAL A 104 1.79 24.01 2.64
CA VAL A 104 2.73 25.13 2.85
C VAL A 104 2.17 26.42 2.27
N GLU A 105 2.68 27.55 2.78
CA GLU A 105 2.46 28.87 2.21
C GLU A 105 3.12 28.98 0.82
N ASP A 106 2.51 29.72 -0.08
CA ASP A 106 3.01 29.87 -1.44
C ASP A 106 4.37 30.60 -1.47
N GLY A 107 5.24 30.15 -2.37
CA GLY A 107 6.60 30.71 -2.52
C GLY A 107 7.67 30.05 -1.64
N VAL A 108 7.30 29.09 -0.78
CA VAL A 108 8.26 28.33 0.03
C VAL A 108 8.98 27.30 -0.83
N LYS A 109 10.28 27.09 -0.57
CA LYS A 109 11.05 26.06 -1.27
C LYS A 109 10.60 24.65 -0.87
N LEU A 110 10.08 23.92 -1.84
CA LEU A 110 9.54 22.58 -1.64
C LEU A 110 10.65 21.51 -1.60
N ARG A 111 10.52 20.57 -0.66
CA ARG A 111 11.40 19.40 -0.53
C ARG A 111 10.52 18.14 -0.46
N PRO A 112 10.80 17.09 -1.26
CA PRO A 112 9.98 15.88 -1.28
C PRO A 112 9.94 15.13 0.07
N GLU A 113 10.96 15.30 0.90
CA GLU A 113 11.04 14.68 2.22
C GLU A 113 10.08 15.31 3.24
N ALA A 114 9.71 16.60 3.05
CA ALA A 114 8.99 17.39 4.03
C ALA A 114 7.50 17.01 4.19
N GLY A 115 6.91 16.34 3.20
CA GLY A 115 5.52 15.94 3.26
C GLY A 115 5.24 14.86 4.30
N GLU A 116 4.04 14.94 4.89
CA GLU A 116 3.51 13.91 5.79
C GLU A 116 3.25 12.60 5.02
N LYS A 117 3.66 11.48 5.59
CA LYS A 117 3.40 10.15 5.05
C LYS A 117 1.98 9.73 5.36
N LEU A 118 1.20 9.39 4.36
CA LEU A 118 -0.21 9.02 4.52
C LEU A 118 -0.47 7.53 4.23
N ILE A 119 -0.08 7.07 3.04
CA ILE A 119 -0.43 5.73 2.54
C ILE A 119 0.78 5.16 1.81
N GLU A 120 1.08 3.89 2.01
CA GLU A 120 2.10 3.20 1.24
C GLU A 120 1.68 3.08 -0.23
N ALA A 121 2.52 3.59 -1.14
CA ALA A 121 2.31 3.56 -2.59
C ALA A 121 3.66 3.53 -3.30
N GLY A 122 3.77 2.72 -4.36
CA GLY A 122 4.99 2.64 -5.16
C GLY A 122 5.21 3.86 -6.03
N SER A 123 4.15 4.35 -6.70
CA SER A 123 4.20 5.59 -7.47
C SER A 123 2.82 6.21 -7.64
N LEU A 124 2.83 7.52 -7.93
CA LEU A 124 1.64 8.29 -8.24
C LEU A 124 1.95 9.20 -9.42
N THR A 125 1.15 9.12 -10.47
CA THR A 125 1.32 9.93 -11.69
C THR A 125 0.05 10.70 -11.98
N PHE A 126 0.22 11.91 -12.54
CA PHE A 126 -0.87 12.82 -12.87
C PHE A 126 -0.73 13.34 -14.30
N GLU A 127 -1.85 13.46 -14.97
CA GLU A 127 -1.99 14.10 -16.27
C GLU A 127 -3.23 14.99 -16.26
N LEU A 128 -3.07 16.29 -16.49
CA LEU A 128 -4.17 17.24 -16.53
C LEU A 128 -4.32 17.77 -17.96
N GLN A 129 -5.44 17.43 -18.61
CA GLN A 129 -5.75 17.86 -19.97
C GLN A 129 -7.22 18.18 -20.11
N ASN A 130 -7.53 19.32 -20.72
CA ASN A 130 -8.91 19.75 -21.04
C ASN A 130 -9.90 19.73 -19.87
N GLY A 131 -9.42 20.01 -18.66
CA GLY A 131 -10.23 19.94 -17.43
C GLY A 131 -10.51 18.52 -16.95
N LEU A 132 -9.79 17.52 -17.43
CA LEU A 132 -9.78 16.15 -16.94
C LEU A 132 -8.45 15.86 -16.27
N LEU A 133 -8.50 15.45 -15.02
CA LEU A 133 -7.35 14.94 -14.29
C LEU A 133 -7.37 13.40 -14.37
N LYS A 134 -6.42 12.86 -15.11
CA LYS A 134 -6.10 11.43 -15.09
C LYS A 134 -5.02 11.21 -14.04
N TYR A 135 -5.15 10.18 -13.26
CA TYR A 135 -4.15 9.80 -12.27
C TYR A 135 -4.03 8.30 -12.16
N SER A 136 -2.84 7.85 -11.86
CA SER A 136 -2.53 6.44 -11.70
C SER A 136 -1.74 6.21 -10.42
N VAL A 137 -2.20 5.27 -9.61
CA VAL A 137 -1.55 4.81 -8.39
C VAL A 137 -1.01 3.41 -8.64
N VAL A 138 0.28 3.21 -8.43
CA VAL A 138 0.90 1.89 -8.39
C VAL A 138 1.14 1.53 -6.94
N THR A 139 0.64 0.38 -6.50
CA THR A 139 0.89 -0.11 -5.14
C THR A 139 2.32 -0.63 -5.00
N THR A 140 2.79 -0.86 -3.79
CA THR A 140 4.11 -1.46 -3.52
C THR A 140 4.27 -2.85 -4.13
N GLY A 141 3.20 -3.61 -4.30
CA GLY A 141 3.16 -4.89 -5.00
C GLY A 141 3.04 -4.81 -6.53
N GLY A 142 3.09 -3.58 -7.11
CA GLY A 142 3.07 -3.37 -8.56
C GLY A 142 1.69 -3.33 -9.20
N ASN A 143 0.59 -3.45 -8.42
CA ASN A 143 -0.76 -3.33 -8.95
C ASN A 143 -1.08 -1.87 -9.30
N THR A 144 -1.50 -1.63 -10.54
CA THR A 144 -1.84 -0.29 -11.04
C THR A 144 -3.35 -0.06 -10.99
N ARG A 145 -3.73 1.12 -10.51
CA ARG A 145 -5.11 1.62 -10.51
C ARG A 145 -5.17 2.98 -11.17
N ASN A 146 -6.09 3.16 -12.11
CA ASN A 146 -6.28 4.39 -12.85
C ASN A 146 -7.59 5.06 -12.45
N GLY A 147 -7.58 6.38 -12.39
CA GLY A 147 -8.74 7.20 -12.15
C GLY A 147 -8.79 8.39 -13.10
N ILE A 148 -10.01 8.85 -13.38
CA ILE A 148 -10.27 10.05 -14.16
C ILE A 148 -11.26 10.90 -13.37
N LEU A 149 -10.94 12.17 -13.19
CA LEU A 149 -11.79 13.13 -12.52
C LEU A 149 -11.99 14.34 -13.41
N SER A 150 -13.22 14.84 -13.48
CA SER A 150 -13.49 16.15 -14.08
C SER A 150 -13.14 17.23 -13.05
N VAL A 151 -12.28 18.15 -13.46
CA VAL A 151 -11.91 19.34 -12.67
C VAL A 151 -12.88 20.50 -12.98
N ARG A 152 -13.80 20.32 -13.94
CA ARG A 152 -14.85 21.29 -14.22
C ARG A 152 -15.94 21.18 -13.16
N GLY A 153 -16.04 22.20 -12.31
CA GLY A 153 -17.08 22.47 -11.32
C GLY A 153 -18.13 21.39 -11.10
N GLY A 154 -18.00 20.59 -10.06
CA GLY A 154 -19.12 20.02 -9.30
C GLY A 154 -19.97 18.91 -9.92
N GLU A 155 -19.74 18.41 -11.13
CA GLU A 155 -20.56 17.34 -11.69
C GLU A 155 -19.72 16.09 -12.00
N VAL A 156 -19.95 15.08 -11.16
CA VAL A 156 -19.42 13.74 -11.34
C VAL A 156 -20.28 13.05 -12.40
N ALA A 157 -19.73 12.79 -13.57
CA ALA A 157 -20.34 11.78 -14.43
C ALA A 157 -20.17 10.40 -13.76
N ALA A 158 -21.28 9.79 -13.36
CA ALA A 158 -21.40 8.45 -12.82
C ALA A 158 -21.05 7.39 -13.87
#